data_d8bcfdf4c16d8f4de31fab424fcbe10d
#
_entry.id   d8bcfdf4c16d8f4de31fab424fcbe10d
#
_cell.length_a   1.000
_cell.length_b   1.000
_cell.length_c   1.000
_cell.angle_alpha   90.00
_cell.angle_beta   90.00
_cell.angle_gamma   90.00
#
_symmetry.space_group_name_H-M   'P 1'
#
loop_
_entity.id
_entity.type
_entity.pdbx_description
1 polymer ?
#
loop_
_entity_poly.entity_id
_entity_poly.type
_entity_poly.pdbx_seq_one_letter_code
_entity_poly.pdbx_strand_id
1 'polypeptide(L)'
;MIRLIFMMVVLGTPVNIQEQPMWTTYRKQVDKELLKWSTVYGKSEFLKSAGSREFYRIRNQNGESLGTLVLASAQGRYEKFDLMVALNPTGAISLIKILKYRSEFGSEITNKGWLSQFYIDPAKKFELHKNIDAISGATYSSHGLIDEINAILLLEEFR
;
A
#
# COMPACT_ATOMS: atom_id res chain seq x y z
N MET A 1 28.54 -24.12 39.21
CA MET A 1 27.28 -23.46 39.59
C MET A 1 26.57 -23.01 38.32
N ILE A 2 25.65 -23.84 37.82
CA ILE A 2 24.91 -23.57 36.59
C ILE A 2 23.66 -22.78 36.97
N ARG A 3 23.59 -21.50 36.59
CA ARG A 3 22.37 -20.70 36.75
C ARG A 3 21.38 -21.15 35.67
N LEU A 4 20.38 -21.95 36.08
CA LEU A 4 19.18 -22.16 35.24
C LEU A 4 18.43 -20.83 35.12
N ILE A 5 18.45 -20.25 33.96
CA ILE A 5 17.53 -19.17 33.57
C ILE A 5 16.19 -19.85 33.28
N PHE A 6 15.26 -19.72 34.18
CA PHE A 6 13.86 -20.12 33.98
C PHE A 6 13.26 -19.14 32.97
N MET A 7 13.25 -19.55 31.72
CA MET A 7 12.58 -18.83 30.66
C MET A 7 11.07 -19.12 30.80
N MET A 8 10.37 -18.19 31.40
CA MET A 8 8.91 -18.20 31.52
C MET A 8 8.32 -18.15 30.12
N VAL A 9 7.92 -19.31 29.59
CA VAL A 9 7.17 -19.41 28.35
C VAL A 9 5.79 -18.85 28.61
N VAL A 10 5.60 -17.59 28.33
CA VAL A 10 4.25 -17.04 28.16
C VAL A 10 3.66 -17.74 26.92
N LEU A 11 2.64 -18.57 27.13
CA LEU A 11 1.81 -19.16 26.09
C LEU A 11 1.02 -18.05 25.39
N GLY A 12 1.73 -17.14 24.71
CA GLY A 12 1.19 -16.32 23.66
C GLY A 12 1.25 -17.15 22.38
N THR A 13 0.15 -17.21 21.64
CA THR A 13 0.12 -17.71 20.27
C THR A 13 1.39 -17.28 19.55
N PRO A 14 2.10 -18.16 18.82
CA PRO A 14 3.27 -17.76 18.07
C PRO A 14 2.82 -16.62 17.16
N VAL A 15 3.32 -15.42 17.43
CA VAL A 15 3.26 -14.34 16.47
C VAL A 15 4.05 -14.88 15.29
N ASN A 16 3.33 -15.37 14.29
CA ASN A 16 3.92 -15.74 13.03
C ASN A 16 4.51 -14.44 12.50
N ILE A 17 5.81 -14.24 12.73
CA ILE A 17 6.58 -13.17 12.11
C ILE A 17 6.67 -13.57 10.64
N GLN A 18 5.52 -13.48 9.97
CA GLN A 18 5.48 -13.61 8.53
C GLN A 18 6.29 -12.43 8.01
N GLU A 19 7.39 -12.75 7.38
CA GLU A 19 8.22 -11.75 6.73
C GLU A 19 7.31 -10.87 5.88
N GLN A 20 7.36 -9.55 6.11
CA GLN A 20 6.66 -8.58 5.28
C GLN A 20 7.62 -8.22 4.12
N PRO A 21 7.61 -9.00 3.02
CA PRO A 21 8.64 -8.89 1.99
C PRO A 21 8.63 -7.54 1.28
N MET A 22 7.46 -6.93 1.13
CA MET A 22 7.36 -5.62 0.50
C MET A 22 7.90 -4.52 1.40
N TRP A 23 7.57 -4.56 2.70
CA TRP A 23 8.12 -3.61 3.66
C TRP A 23 9.64 -3.69 3.73
N THR A 24 10.17 -4.90 3.86
CA THR A 24 11.61 -5.13 3.90
C THR A 24 12.30 -4.55 2.66
N THR A 25 11.69 -4.73 1.49
CA THR A 25 12.23 -4.26 0.21
C THR A 25 12.13 -2.73 0.05
N TYR A 26 10.99 -2.14 0.42
CA TYR A 26 10.64 -0.76 0.04
C TYR A 26 10.65 0.25 1.18
N ARG A 27 10.93 -0.14 2.42
CA ARG A 27 10.82 0.71 3.61
C ARG A 27 11.40 2.12 3.41
N LYS A 28 12.63 2.23 2.93
CA LYS A 28 13.28 3.54 2.74
C LYS A 28 12.55 4.42 1.72
N GLN A 29 12.05 3.81 0.65
CA GLN A 29 11.29 4.52 -0.38
C GLN A 29 9.93 4.94 0.14
N VAL A 30 9.24 4.06 0.86
CA VAL A 30 7.94 4.31 1.49
C VAL A 30 8.04 5.45 2.50
N ASP A 31 8.99 5.38 3.44
CA ASP A 31 9.20 6.43 4.45
C ASP A 31 9.47 7.79 3.78
N LYS A 32 10.27 7.82 2.71
CA LYS A 32 10.55 9.03 1.94
C LYS A 32 9.29 9.62 1.29
N GLU A 33 8.43 8.79 0.71
CA GLU A 33 7.19 9.27 0.09
C GLU A 33 6.16 9.70 1.14
N LEU A 34 6.06 9.01 2.28
CA LEU A 34 5.19 9.41 3.38
C LEU A 34 5.62 10.73 4.03
N LEU A 35 6.93 10.97 4.16
CA LEU A 35 7.46 12.26 4.64
C LEU A 35 7.15 13.42 3.69
N LYS A 36 7.12 13.17 2.37
CA LYS A 36 6.68 14.17 1.40
C LYS A 36 5.18 14.41 1.43
N TRP A 37 4.42 13.34 1.68
CA TRP A 37 2.96 13.40 1.78
C TRP A 37 2.51 14.13 3.05
N SER A 38 3.18 13.90 4.18
CA SER A 38 2.87 14.54 5.45
C SER A 38 4.14 14.84 6.24
N THR A 39 4.37 16.13 6.51
CA THR A 39 5.54 16.59 7.30
C THR A 39 5.49 16.14 8.76
N VAL A 40 4.32 15.71 9.27
CA VAL A 40 4.14 15.20 10.62
C VAL A 40 4.23 13.67 10.71
N TYR A 41 4.51 12.99 9.60
CA TYR A 41 4.72 11.54 9.58
C TYR A 41 5.80 11.13 10.59
N GLY A 42 5.49 10.12 11.40
CA GLY A 42 6.40 9.58 12.41
C GLY A 42 6.84 8.15 12.11
N LYS A 43 5.87 7.24 11.94
CA LYS A 43 6.16 5.82 11.68
C LYS A 43 4.98 5.10 11.02
N SER A 44 5.28 3.92 10.46
CA SER A 44 4.29 2.94 10.01
C SER A 44 4.35 1.70 10.90
N GLU A 45 3.21 1.25 11.39
CA GLU A 45 3.05 0.06 12.23
C GLU A 45 2.32 -1.03 11.44
N PHE A 46 2.91 -2.22 11.36
CA PHE A 46 2.28 -3.36 10.70
C PHE A 46 0.96 -3.74 11.38
N LEU A 47 -0.08 -3.93 10.58
CA LEU A 47 -1.40 -4.39 11.03
C LEU A 47 -1.61 -5.86 10.68
N LYS A 48 -1.48 -6.19 9.39
CA LYS A 48 -1.75 -7.54 8.87
C LYS A 48 -1.31 -7.68 7.42
N SER A 49 -1.34 -8.92 6.95
CA SER A 49 -1.27 -9.27 5.53
C SER A 49 -2.58 -9.91 5.08
N ALA A 50 -2.98 -9.65 3.85
CA ALA A 50 -4.12 -10.28 3.19
C ALA A 50 -3.74 -10.62 1.74
N GLY A 51 -3.44 -11.88 1.48
CA GLY A 51 -2.83 -12.32 0.22
C GLY A 51 -1.47 -11.68 0.03
N SER A 52 -1.27 -11.01 -1.09
CA SER A 52 -0.03 -10.28 -1.40
C SER A 52 -0.03 -8.83 -0.88
N ARG A 53 -1.00 -8.43 -0.07
CA ARG A 53 -1.15 -7.07 0.46
C ARG A 53 -0.66 -7.01 1.88
N GLU A 54 0.11 -5.97 2.20
CA GLU A 54 0.58 -5.66 3.54
C GLU A 54 -0.05 -4.34 4.00
N PHE A 55 -0.65 -4.34 5.19
CA PHE A 55 -1.37 -3.19 5.75
C PHE A 55 -0.64 -2.63 6.95
N TYR A 56 -0.52 -1.31 7.00
CA TYR A 56 0.18 -0.57 8.05
C TYR A 56 -0.67 0.61 8.52
N ARG A 57 -0.65 0.88 9.84
CA ARG A 57 -1.16 2.13 10.40
C ARG A 57 -0.10 3.22 10.24
N ILE A 58 -0.47 4.32 9.61
CA ILE A 58 0.39 5.50 9.53
C ILE A 58 0.13 6.35 10.77
N ARG A 59 1.20 6.69 11.50
CA ARG A 59 1.13 7.54 12.68
C ARG A 59 1.97 8.80 12.52
N ASN A 60 1.52 9.89 13.15
CA ASN A 60 2.33 11.08 13.29
C ASN A 60 3.36 10.91 14.43
N GLN A 61 4.18 11.95 14.63
CA GLN A 61 5.21 11.96 15.68
C GLN A 61 4.62 11.88 17.09
N ASN A 62 3.35 12.27 17.28
CA ASN A 62 2.62 12.19 18.55
C ASN A 62 1.91 10.84 18.75
N GLY A 63 2.00 9.93 17.78
CA GLY A 63 1.35 8.62 17.82
C GLY A 63 -0.10 8.58 17.32
N GLU A 64 -0.66 9.70 16.86
CA GLU A 64 -2.01 9.77 16.32
C GLU A 64 -2.07 9.15 14.90
N SER A 65 -3.21 8.55 14.56
CA SER A 65 -3.39 7.92 13.24
C SER A 65 -3.56 8.97 12.15
N LEU A 66 -2.73 8.89 11.12
CA LEU A 66 -2.87 9.65 9.88
C LEU A 66 -3.63 8.87 8.79
N GLY A 67 -3.88 7.57 9.02
CA GLY A 67 -4.54 6.72 8.07
C GLY A 67 -3.90 5.33 7.94
N THR A 68 -4.10 4.71 6.80
CA THR A 68 -3.61 3.36 6.51
C THR A 68 -2.77 3.37 5.25
N LEU A 69 -1.61 2.71 5.31
CA LEU A 69 -0.78 2.39 4.16
C LEU A 69 -1.04 0.97 3.72
N VAL A 70 -1.16 0.76 2.42
CA VAL A 70 -1.20 -0.57 1.81
C VAL A 70 -0.03 -0.70 0.84
N LEU A 71 0.76 -1.75 0.98
CA LEU A 71 1.73 -2.19 -0.01
C LEU A 71 1.12 -3.36 -0.76
N ALA A 72 1.15 -3.33 -2.07
CA ALA A 72 0.50 -4.32 -2.92
C ALA A 72 1.24 -4.52 -4.24
N SER A 73 0.92 -5.62 -4.93
CA SER A 73 1.37 -5.86 -6.29
C SER A 73 0.17 -5.99 -7.22
N ALA A 74 0.20 -5.28 -8.32
CA ALA A 74 -0.81 -5.34 -9.36
C ALA A 74 -0.27 -6.04 -10.63
N GLN A 75 -1.17 -6.59 -11.43
CA GLN A 75 -0.81 -7.30 -12.65
C GLN A 75 -0.68 -6.33 -13.82
N GLY A 76 0.49 -6.26 -14.42
CA GLY A 76 0.70 -5.65 -15.72
C GLY A 76 0.49 -6.65 -16.86
N ARG A 77 0.85 -6.26 -18.10
CA ARG A 77 0.69 -7.14 -19.27
C ARG A 77 1.50 -8.44 -19.15
N TYR A 78 2.75 -8.33 -18.73
CA TYR A 78 3.70 -9.45 -18.66
C TYR A 78 4.16 -9.71 -17.23
N GLU A 79 4.39 -8.67 -16.47
CA GLU A 79 4.95 -8.72 -15.13
C GLU A 79 4.11 -7.94 -14.14
N LYS A 80 4.19 -8.33 -12.87
CA LYS A 80 3.61 -7.55 -11.77
C LYS A 80 4.44 -6.31 -11.50
N PHE A 81 3.78 -5.28 -11.03
CA PHE A 81 4.41 -4.08 -10.50
C PHE A 81 3.96 -3.81 -9.07
N ASP A 82 4.85 -3.22 -8.29
CA ASP A 82 4.60 -2.97 -6.88
C ASP A 82 4.21 -1.52 -6.64
N LEU A 83 3.27 -1.31 -5.73
CA LEU A 83 2.69 -0.01 -5.44
C LEU A 83 2.46 0.19 -3.94
N MET A 84 2.39 1.45 -3.55
CA MET A 84 1.87 1.88 -2.26
C MET A 84 0.63 2.75 -2.44
N VAL A 85 -0.33 2.55 -1.54
CA VAL A 85 -1.55 3.36 -1.44
C VAL A 85 -1.67 3.84 0.00
N ALA A 86 -1.79 5.15 0.21
CA ALA A 86 -2.14 5.68 1.52
C ALA A 86 -3.60 6.14 1.51
N LEU A 87 -4.34 5.67 2.49
CA LEU A 87 -5.73 6.03 2.75
C LEU A 87 -5.77 6.94 3.97
N ASN A 88 -6.51 8.01 3.90
CA ASN A 88 -6.75 8.86 5.06
C ASN A 88 -7.69 8.16 6.08
N PRO A 89 -7.94 8.73 7.28
CA PRO A 89 -8.80 8.11 8.28
C PRO A 89 -10.26 7.89 7.83
N THR A 90 -10.72 8.56 6.78
CA THR A 90 -12.06 8.36 6.20
C THR A 90 -12.09 7.26 5.12
N GLY A 91 -10.94 6.66 4.81
CA GLY A 91 -10.79 5.63 3.77
C GLY A 91 -10.60 6.19 2.35
N ALA A 92 -10.49 7.51 2.19
CA ALA A 92 -10.19 8.11 0.90
C ALA A 92 -8.70 7.95 0.54
N ILE A 93 -8.45 7.71 -0.74
CA ILE A 93 -7.08 7.64 -1.25
C ILE A 93 -6.44 9.02 -1.20
N SER A 94 -5.30 9.12 -0.57
CA SER A 94 -4.54 10.37 -0.42
C SER A 94 -3.15 10.31 -1.04
N LEU A 95 -2.65 9.12 -1.35
CA LEU A 95 -1.38 8.92 -2.05
C LEU A 95 -1.40 7.59 -2.79
N ILE A 96 -1.01 7.59 -4.05
CA ILE A 96 -0.64 6.40 -4.81
C ILE A 96 0.75 6.60 -5.40
N LYS A 97 1.58 5.59 -5.28
CA LYS A 97 2.91 5.57 -5.88
C LYS A 97 3.24 4.19 -6.39
N ILE A 98 3.69 4.10 -7.63
CA ILE A 98 4.31 2.88 -8.16
C ILE A 98 5.74 2.83 -7.61
N LEU A 99 6.03 1.78 -6.84
CA LEU A 99 7.34 1.57 -6.18
C LEU A 99 8.34 0.92 -7.13
N LYS A 100 7.87 -0.05 -7.90
CA LYS A 100 8.68 -0.74 -8.90
C LYS A 100 7.82 -1.17 -10.08
N TYR A 101 8.16 -0.68 -11.25
CA TYR A 101 7.63 -1.12 -12.53
C TYR A 101 8.70 -1.94 -13.25
N ARG A 102 8.34 -3.13 -13.74
CA ARG A 102 9.33 -4.10 -14.26
C ARG A 102 9.26 -4.28 -15.77
N SER A 103 8.10 -3.97 -16.36
CA SER A 103 7.90 -4.13 -17.81
C SER A 103 8.48 -2.94 -18.59
N GLU A 104 8.91 -3.17 -19.81
CA GLU A 104 9.33 -2.12 -20.74
C GLU A 104 8.14 -1.29 -21.27
N PHE A 105 6.92 -1.86 -21.19
CA PHE A 105 5.69 -1.24 -21.72
C PHE A 105 4.70 -0.96 -20.60
N GLY A 106 3.97 0.15 -20.72
CA GLY A 106 2.90 0.52 -19.79
C GLY A 106 3.36 1.32 -18.58
N SER A 107 4.61 1.81 -18.57
CA SER A 107 5.16 2.62 -17.47
C SER A 107 4.49 4.00 -17.34
N GLU A 108 3.68 4.40 -18.31
CA GLU A 108 2.91 5.64 -18.32
C GLU A 108 1.97 5.76 -17.11
N ILE A 109 1.55 4.61 -16.52
CA ILE A 109 0.78 4.59 -15.27
C ILE A 109 1.54 5.17 -14.07
N THR A 110 2.86 5.35 -14.17
CA THR A 110 3.66 5.98 -13.10
C THR A 110 3.50 7.50 -13.07
N ASN A 111 2.85 8.09 -14.08
CA ASN A 111 2.63 9.51 -14.18
C ASN A 111 1.74 10.03 -13.05
N LYS A 112 2.24 11.00 -12.29
CA LYS A 112 1.53 11.56 -11.14
C LYS A 112 0.20 12.22 -11.50
N GLY A 113 0.13 12.89 -12.65
CA GLY A 113 -1.09 13.51 -13.13
C GLY A 113 -2.18 12.47 -13.42
N TRP A 114 -1.79 11.34 -14.04
CA TRP A 114 -2.73 10.25 -14.27
C TRP A 114 -3.16 9.58 -12.96
N LEU A 115 -2.24 9.32 -12.04
CA LEU A 115 -2.54 8.74 -10.74
C LEU A 115 -3.43 9.63 -9.86
N SER A 116 -3.42 10.95 -10.08
CA SER A 116 -4.26 11.88 -9.30
C SER A 116 -5.77 11.69 -9.52
N GLN A 117 -6.17 11.01 -10.59
CA GLN A 117 -7.57 10.67 -10.85
C GLN A 117 -8.18 9.75 -9.78
N PHE A 118 -7.35 8.98 -9.07
CA PHE A 118 -7.79 8.12 -7.98
C PHE A 118 -8.04 8.85 -6.65
N TYR A 119 -7.70 10.14 -6.54
CA TYR A 119 -7.93 10.94 -5.31
C TYR A 119 -9.35 11.48 -5.21
N ILE A 120 -10.22 11.05 -6.10
CA ILE A 120 -11.63 11.41 -6.12
C ILE A 120 -12.42 10.41 -5.25
N ASP A 121 -13.57 10.83 -4.75
CA ASP A 121 -14.50 10.15 -3.86
C ASP A 121 -14.36 8.61 -3.75
N PRO A 122 -13.99 8.06 -2.56
CA PRO A 122 -13.77 6.63 -2.35
C PRO A 122 -15.06 5.78 -2.43
N ALA A 123 -16.23 6.39 -2.50
CA ALA A 123 -17.50 5.70 -2.57
C ALA A 123 -17.78 5.09 -3.94
N LYS A 124 -16.95 5.36 -4.96
CA LYS A 124 -17.17 4.89 -6.33
C LYS A 124 -16.11 3.87 -6.72
N LYS A 125 -16.58 2.78 -7.31
CA LYS A 125 -15.72 1.85 -8.02
C LYS A 125 -15.01 2.56 -9.17
N PHE A 126 -13.69 2.39 -9.28
CA PHE A 126 -12.93 2.91 -10.40
C PHE A 126 -13.11 2.02 -11.63
N GLU A 127 -13.36 2.65 -12.78
CA GLU A 127 -13.55 1.97 -14.06
C GLU A 127 -12.87 2.78 -15.17
N LEU A 128 -12.05 2.09 -15.97
CA LEU A 128 -11.40 2.69 -17.14
C LEU A 128 -12.46 3.18 -18.12
N HIS A 129 -12.23 4.31 -18.76
CA HIS A 129 -13.14 5.00 -19.70
C HIS A 129 -14.46 5.54 -19.07
N LYS A 130 -14.65 5.40 -17.73
CA LYS A 130 -15.80 6.00 -17.05
C LYS A 130 -15.37 7.14 -16.13
N ASN A 131 -14.56 6.82 -15.12
CA ASN A 131 -14.06 7.79 -14.15
C ASN A 131 -12.52 7.80 -14.05
N ILE A 132 -11.85 6.92 -14.81
CA ILE A 132 -10.42 6.94 -15.02
C ILE A 132 -10.16 6.99 -16.53
N ASP A 133 -9.40 7.98 -16.96
CA ASP A 133 -9.02 8.13 -18.36
C ASP A 133 -8.03 7.03 -18.78
N ALA A 134 -8.19 6.57 -20.01
CA ALA A 134 -7.23 5.67 -20.61
C ALA A 134 -5.90 6.40 -20.87
N ILE A 135 -4.82 5.67 -20.74
CA ILE A 135 -3.49 6.15 -21.11
C ILE A 135 -2.93 5.28 -22.24
N SER A 136 -2.49 5.92 -23.30
CA SER A 136 -1.96 5.22 -24.47
C SER A 136 -0.75 4.37 -24.10
N GLY A 137 -0.72 3.13 -24.61
CA GLY A 137 0.39 2.20 -24.35
C GLY A 137 0.30 1.43 -23.02
N ALA A 138 -0.60 1.80 -22.09
CA ALA A 138 -0.65 1.25 -20.75
C ALA A 138 -1.97 0.56 -20.37
N THR A 139 -2.80 0.15 -21.32
CA THR A 139 -4.15 -0.40 -21.05
C THR A 139 -4.15 -1.55 -20.04
N TYR A 140 -3.29 -2.55 -20.22
CA TYR A 140 -3.22 -3.69 -19.30
C TYR A 140 -2.80 -3.29 -17.88
N SER A 141 -1.81 -2.41 -17.77
CA SER A 141 -1.32 -1.94 -16.48
C SER A 141 -2.33 -1.04 -15.78
N SER A 142 -3.08 -0.24 -16.56
CA SER A 142 -4.20 0.57 -16.04
C SER A 142 -5.30 -0.32 -15.45
N HIS A 143 -5.71 -1.38 -16.18
CA HIS A 143 -6.67 -2.35 -15.64
C HIS A 143 -6.16 -3.02 -14.38
N GLY A 144 -4.92 -3.52 -14.39
CA GLY A 144 -4.34 -4.16 -13.19
C GLY A 144 -4.27 -3.24 -11.98
N LEU A 145 -3.93 -1.95 -12.17
CA LEU A 145 -3.93 -0.98 -11.09
C LEU A 145 -5.35 -0.70 -10.58
N ILE A 146 -6.32 -0.50 -11.48
CA ILE A 146 -7.71 -0.26 -11.13
C ILE A 146 -8.29 -1.43 -10.34
N ASP A 147 -8.06 -2.66 -10.79
CA ASP A 147 -8.54 -3.87 -10.11
C ASP A 147 -7.94 -3.99 -8.70
N GLU A 148 -6.65 -3.72 -8.56
CA GLU A 148 -5.97 -3.77 -7.26
C GLU A 148 -6.48 -2.68 -6.32
N ILE A 149 -6.65 -1.44 -6.79
CA ILE A 149 -7.20 -0.36 -5.98
C ILE A 149 -8.63 -0.66 -5.55
N ASN A 150 -9.49 -1.13 -6.46
CA ASN A 150 -10.86 -1.51 -6.12
C ASN A 150 -10.88 -2.63 -5.07
N ALA A 151 -9.98 -3.62 -5.18
CA ALA A 151 -9.86 -4.69 -4.19
C ALA A 151 -9.42 -4.17 -2.82
N ILE A 152 -8.48 -3.22 -2.77
CA ILE A 152 -8.05 -2.56 -1.53
C ILE A 152 -9.23 -1.83 -0.88
N LEU A 153 -10.01 -1.08 -1.64
CA LEU A 153 -11.13 -0.28 -1.13
C LEU A 153 -12.32 -1.13 -0.66
N LEU A 154 -12.46 -2.36 -1.16
CA LEU A 154 -13.50 -3.32 -0.71
C LEU A 154 -13.20 -3.96 0.64
N LEU A 155 -11.96 -3.87 1.13
CA LEU A 155 -11.62 -4.42 2.43
C LEU A 155 -12.22 -3.54 3.53
N GLU A 156 -13.23 -4.06 4.24
CA GLU A 156 -14.03 -3.34 5.26
C GLU A 156 -13.22 -2.72 6.41
N GLU A 157 -11.95 -3.02 6.50
CA GLU A 157 -11.06 -2.69 7.61
C GLU A 157 -10.58 -1.25 7.63
N PHE A 158 -10.98 -0.47 6.63
CA PHE A 158 -10.69 0.96 6.51
C PHE A 158 -11.88 1.86 6.88
N ARG A 159 -13.00 1.27 7.31
CA ARG A 159 -14.19 1.99 7.73
C ARG A 159 -14.22 2.25 9.23
#